data_cb6e3846df3b1ad185fd350b0348297c
#
_entry.id   cb6e3846df3b1ad185fd350b0348297c
#
_cell.length_a   1.000
_cell.length_b   1.000
_cell.length_c   1.000
_cell.angle_alpha   90.00
_cell.angle_beta   90.00
_cell.angle_gamma   90.00
#
_symmetry.space_group_name_H-M   'P 1'
#
loop_
_entity.id
_entity.type
_entity.pdbx_description
1 polymer ?
#
loop_
_entity_poly.entity_id
_entity_poly.type
_entity_poly.pdbx_seq_one_letter_code
_entity_poly.pdbx_strand_id
1 'polypeptide(L)'
;MKYTRELTLAVSLALASTGAMAQEKVMIGEPGWPGAKIMAQIIGTVIETRLGGEVGYAPGTNAVIFASMDGGRGDIDVHPDVWLPNQSSFTSEFVDEKGTVSLASGSYEGRAGVCVPTYMVEEHNIKSIYDLATPTAQELFDSDGDGMGEIWIGSPGAASRNTFQVRVRDYGIEPFLTPSTEDETIYFSRLKDLIAQKKGAAFYCYTPHYVHALFETTMLEEPQHNPDTYVMLQPNQDPDWYEKSNVDSGEIVKSVTVAYSNSLNDRNPTAASFLANIDMDADALSALTYKVVVEGGEISSVAEAWVAENGEMVDGWLGLN
;
A
#
# COMPACT_ATOMS: atom_id res chain seq x y z
N MET A 1 -86.90 0.33 29.71
CA MET A 1 -85.65 -0.41 29.49
C MET A 1 -84.77 0.38 28.53
N LYS A 2 -83.74 1.03 29.00
CA LYS A 2 -82.75 1.81 28.18
C LYS A 2 -81.54 0.95 28.02
N TYR A 3 -81.18 0.60 26.80
CA TYR A 3 -79.92 -0.06 26.47
C TYR A 3 -78.86 1.00 26.10
N THR A 4 -77.85 1.19 26.93
CA THR A 4 -76.67 1.96 26.63
C THR A 4 -75.70 1.06 25.88
N ARG A 5 -75.28 1.46 24.64
CA ARG A 5 -74.23 0.84 23.84
C ARG A 5 -72.94 1.52 24.22
N GLU A 6 -71.98 0.81 24.83
CA GLU A 6 -70.61 1.24 25.00
C GLU A 6 -69.81 1.00 23.70
N LEU A 7 -69.24 2.06 23.16
CA LEU A 7 -68.36 2.02 21.98
C LEU A 7 -66.93 1.86 22.49
N THR A 8 -66.40 0.66 22.32
CA THR A 8 -64.97 0.39 22.62
C THR A 8 -64.10 0.84 21.43
N LEU A 9 -63.33 1.91 21.63
CA LEU A 9 -62.37 2.43 20.65
C LEU A 9 -61.08 1.63 20.75
N ALA A 10 -60.81 0.73 19.80
CA ALA A 10 -59.54 0.01 19.68
C ALA A 10 -58.49 0.94 18.99
N VAL A 11 -57.55 1.46 19.76
CA VAL A 11 -56.39 2.19 19.22
C VAL A 11 -55.36 1.14 18.77
N SER A 12 -55.24 0.93 17.46
CA SER A 12 -54.18 0.12 16.86
C SER A 12 -52.89 0.91 16.83
N LEU A 13 -51.94 0.57 17.72
CA LEU A 13 -50.56 1.09 17.70
C LEU A 13 -49.83 0.40 16.54
N ALA A 14 -49.68 1.09 15.41
CA ALA A 14 -48.78 0.65 14.33
C ALA A 14 -47.34 0.87 14.77
N LEU A 15 -46.65 -0.19 15.23
CA LEU A 15 -45.19 -0.20 15.36
C LEU A 15 -44.61 -0.10 13.95
N ALA A 16 -44.17 1.09 13.57
CA ALA A 16 -43.26 1.26 12.44
C ALA A 16 -41.91 0.64 12.83
N SER A 17 -41.72 -0.62 12.46
CA SER A 17 -40.39 -1.22 12.47
C SER A 17 -39.58 -0.50 11.37
N THR A 18 -38.76 0.46 11.76
CA THR A 18 -37.63 0.91 10.94
C THR A 18 -36.72 -0.29 10.82
N GLY A 19 -36.85 -1.04 9.76
CA GLY A 19 -35.87 -2.07 9.40
C GLY A 19 -34.54 -1.38 9.26
N ALA A 20 -33.64 -1.56 10.22
CA ALA A 20 -32.24 -1.29 10.00
C ALA A 20 -31.83 -2.16 8.80
N MET A 21 -31.56 -1.53 7.66
CA MET A 21 -30.93 -2.22 6.55
C MET A 21 -29.64 -2.79 7.10
N ALA A 22 -29.49 -4.11 7.08
CA ALA A 22 -28.23 -4.73 7.47
C ALA A 22 -27.16 -4.16 6.54
N GLN A 23 -26.13 -3.53 7.11
CA GLN A 23 -25.00 -3.05 6.34
C GLN A 23 -24.32 -4.26 5.69
N GLU A 24 -24.05 -4.15 4.40
CA GLU A 24 -23.36 -5.22 3.70
C GLU A 24 -21.90 -5.30 4.19
N LYS A 25 -21.38 -6.52 4.20
CA LYS A 25 -19.97 -6.81 4.53
C LYS A 25 -19.03 -6.04 3.62
N VAL A 26 -17.97 -5.45 4.20
CA VAL A 26 -16.91 -4.76 3.45
C VAL A 26 -15.76 -5.72 3.23
N MET A 27 -15.34 -5.88 1.98
CA MET A 27 -14.20 -6.71 1.60
C MET A 27 -12.98 -5.83 1.36
N ILE A 28 -11.91 -6.03 2.15
CA ILE A 28 -10.69 -5.24 2.11
C ILE A 28 -9.61 -6.02 1.36
N GLY A 29 -9.04 -5.39 0.34
CA GLY A 29 -7.91 -5.94 -0.40
C GLY A 29 -6.63 -5.97 0.45
N GLU A 30 -5.83 -7.02 0.30
CA GLU A 30 -4.55 -7.17 0.96
C GLU A 30 -3.43 -7.27 -0.09
N PRO A 31 -2.83 -6.13 -0.49
CA PRO A 31 -1.59 -6.12 -1.26
C PRO A 31 -0.43 -6.79 -0.51
N GLY A 32 0.62 -7.22 -1.24
CA GLY A 32 1.67 -8.07 -0.71
C GLY A 32 2.67 -7.44 0.27
N TRP A 33 2.57 -6.14 0.60
CA TRP A 33 3.53 -5.46 1.48
C TRP A 33 2.94 -5.11 2.86
N PRO A 34 3.79 -5.04 3.90
CA PRO A 34 3.35 -4.90 5.29
C PRO A 34 2.53 -3.66 5.59
N GLY A 35 2.87 -2.48 5.01
CA GLY A 35 2.11 -1.24 5.20
C GLY A 35 0.65 -1.38 4.79
N ALA A 36 0.38 -1.98 3.62
CA ALA A 36 -0.98 -2.22 3.17
C ALA A 36 -1.74 -3.20 4.06
N LYS A 37 -1.07 -4.26 4.55
CA LYS A 37 -1.71 -5.25 5.42
C LYS A 37 -2.11 -4.66 6.78
N ILE A 38 -1.25 -3.81 7.37
CA ILE A 38 -1.61 -3.16 8.64
C ILE A 38 -2.72 -2.12 8.45
N MET A 39 -2.70 -1.36 7.34
CA MET A 39 -3.80 -0.46 7.00
C MET A 39 -5.12 -1.20 6.78
N ALA A 40 -5.10 -2.35 6.10
CA ALA A 40 -6.27 -3.20 5.94
C ALA A 40 -6.85 -3.61 7.29
N GLN A 41 -6.01 -4.03 8.24
CA GLN A 41 -6.43 -4.41 9.59
C GLN A 41 -6.97 -3.23 10.40
N ILE A 42 -6.35 -2.05 10.31
CA ILE A 42 -6.85 -0.82 10.96
C ILE A 42 -8.23 -0.47 10.43
N ILE A 43 -8.41 -0.46 9.11
CA ILE A 43 -9.70 -0.17 8.47
C ILE A 43 -10.76 -1.18 8.95
N GLY A 44 -10.43 -2.47 8.93
CA GLY A 44 -11.32 -3.52 9.39
C GLY A 44 -11.69 -3.37 10.85
N THR A 45 -10.71 -3.13 11.72
CA THR A 45 -10.94 -2.91 13.16
C THR A 45 -11.89 -1.73 13.42
N VAL A 46 -11.73 -0.62 12.70
CA VAL A 46 -12.65 0.52 12.84
C VAL A 46 -14.06 0.15 12.39
N ILE A 47 -14.21 -0.53 11.26
CA ILE A 47 -15.53 -0.97 10.77
C ILE A 47 -16.21 -1.90 11.79
N GLU A 48 -15.49 -2.87 12.34
CA GLU A 48 -16.05 -3.83 13.30
C GLU A 48 -16.36 -3.20 14.67
N THR A 49 -15.40 -2.45 15.24
CA THR A 49 -15.50 -1.99 16.62
C THR A 49 -16.25 -0.67 16.79
N ARG A 50 -16.20 0.21 15.77
CA ARG A 50 -16.78 1.55 15.85
C ARG A 50 -18.07 1.69 15.02
N LEU A 51 -18.20 0.96 13.92
CA LEU A 51 -19.37 0.99 13.06
C LEU A 51 -20.29 -0.23 13.26
N GLY A 52 -19.82 -1.29 13.93
CA GLY A 52 -20.58 -2.52 14.14
C GLY A 52 -20.84 -3.31 12.86
N GLY A 53 -20.02 -3.09 11.81
CA GLY A 53 -20.11 -3.76 10.53
C GLY A 53 -19.34 -5.09 10.50
N GLU A 54 -19.43 -5.80 9.37
CA GLU A 54 -18.66 -7.02 9.11
C GLU A 54 -17.60 -6.75 8.05
N VAL A 55 -16.40 -7.33 8.22
CA VAL A 55 -15.32 -7.24 7.23
C VAL A 55 -14.82 -8.60 6.79
N GLY A 56 -14.17 -8.64 5.65
CA GLY A 56 -13.36 -9.76 5.19
C GLY A 56 -12.13 -9.24 4.45
N TYR A 57 -11.14 -10.09 4.31
CA TYR A 57 -9.87 -9.77 3.68
C TYR A 57 -9.64 -10.66 2.47
N ALA A 58 -9.11 -10.08 1.39
CA ALA A 58 -8.83 -10.81 0.16
C ALA A 58 -7.46 -10.40 -0.39
N PRO A 59 -6.48 -11.34 -0.47
CA PRO A 59 -5.20 -11.05 -1.07
C PRO A 59 -5.37 -10.73 -2.57
N GLY A 60 -4.62 -9.73 -3.06
CA GLY A 60 -4.68 -9.35 -4.47
C GLY A 60 -3.53 -8.44 -4.89
N THR A 61 -3.23 -8.48 -6.18
CA THR A 61 -2.39 -7.45 -6.80
C THR A 61 -3.19 -6.16 -7.02
N ASN A 62 -2.51 -5.04 -7.26
CA ASN A 62 -3.18 -3.77 -7.58
C ASN A 62 -4.25 -3.94 -8.67
N ALA A 63 -3.90 -4.62 -9.77
CA ALA A 63 -4.82 -4.84 -10.89
C ALA A 63 -6.09 -5.62 -10.48
N VAL A 64 -5.93 -6.67 -9.65
CA VAL A 64 -7.07 -7.47 -9.15
C VAL A 64 -7.96 -6.64 -8.24
N ILE A 65 -7.37 -5.87 -7.32
CA ILE A 65 -8.11 -5.07 -6.35
C ILE A 65 -8.90 -3.97 -7.07
N PHE A 66 -8.26 -3.20 -7.95
CA PHE A 66 -8.94 -2.14 -8.71
C PHE A 66 -10.06 -2.67 -9.62
N ALA A 67 -9.81 -3.77 -10.34
CA ALA A 67 -10.85 -4.41 -11.18
C ALA A 67 -12.04 -4.94 -10.35
N SER A 68 -11.80 -5.42 -9.14
CA SER A 68 -12.87 -5.87 -8.24
C SER A 68 -13.68 -4.70 -7.69
N MET A 69 -13.02 -3.59 -7.32
CA MET A 69 -13.70 -2.36 -6.89
C MET A 69 -14.59 -1.78 -8.03
N ASP A 70 -14.08 -1.77 -9.27
CA ASP A 70 -14.83 -1.37 -10.48
C ASP A 70 -16.07 -2.24 -10.68
N GLY A 71 -15.96 -3.54 -10.44
CA GLY A 71 -17.08 -4.49 -10.53
C GLY A 71 -18.23 -4.20 -9.59
N GLY A 72 -18.01 -3.55 -8.47
CA GLY A 72 -19.01 -3.07 -7.52
C GLY A 72 -19.86 -4.14 -6.84
N ARG A 73 -19.41 -5.43 -6.86
CA ARG A 73 -20.17 -6.58 -6.36
C ARG A 73 -19.83 -6.98 -4.92
N GLY A 74 -18.87 -6.31 -4.29
CA GLY A 74 -18.38 -6.66 -2.96
C GLY A 74 -17.37 -7.81 -2.95
N ASP A 75 -16.76 -8.15 -4.09
CA ASP A 75 -15.67 -9.13 -4.15
C ASP A 75 -14.41 -8.57 -3.47
N ILE A 76 -14.08 -7.30 -3.73
CA ILE A 76 -13.15 -6.44 -2.98
C ILE A 76 -13.68 -5.01 -3.10
N ASP A 77 -13.76 -4.31 -1.99
CA ASP A 77 -14.31 -2.95 -1.90
C ASP A 77 -13.27 -1.88 -1.63
N VAL A 78 -12.13 -2.23 -1.07
CA VAL A 78 -11.12 -1.28 -0.56
C VAL A 78 -9.72 -1.67 -1.00
N HIS A 79 -8.96 -0.70 -1.50
CA HIS A 79 -7.50 -0.77 -1.60
C HIS A 79 -6.89 0.10 -0.49
N PRO A 80 -6.23 -0.49 0.52
CA PRO A 80 -5.83 0.24 1.72
C PRO A 80 -4.63 1.16 1.55
N ASP A 81 -3.88 1.07 0.42
CA ASP A 81 -2.55 1.69 0.34
C ASP A 81 -2.15 1.96 -1.13
N VAL A 82 -2.77 2.98 -1.74
CA VAL A 82 -2.56 3.40 -3.15
C VAL A 82 -1.43 4.41 -3.25
N TRP A 83 -0.35 4.03 -3.90
CA TRP A 83 0.87 4.82 -4.09
C TRP A 83 0.84 5.59 -5.42
N LEU A 84 0.74 6.91 -5.38
CA LEU A 84 0.76 7.78 -6.56
C LEU A 84 2.15 8.43 -6.73
N PRO A 85 2.69 8.47 -7.96
CA PRO A 85 2.05 8.12 -9.24
C PRO A 85 2.17 6.64 -9.66
N ASN A 86 2.76 5.74 -8.87
CA ASN A 86 3.01 4.35 -9.29
C ASN A 86 1.74 3.64 -9.79
N GLN A 87 0.60 3.98 -9.20
CA GLN A 87 -0.71 3.40 -9.53
C GLN A 87 -1.62 4.36 -10.30
N SER A 88 -1.05 5.44 -10.89
CA SER A 88 -1.83 6.45 -11.62
C SER A 88 -2.60 5.88 -12.81
N SER A 89 -2.10 4.82 -13.45
CA SER A 89 -2.84 4.16 -14.52
C SER A 89 -4.19 3.59 -14.07
N PHE A 90 -4.25 3.07 -12.84
CA PHE A 90 -5.49 2.56 -12.26
C PHE A 90 -6.41 3.70 -11.81
N THR A 91 -5.85 4.75 -11.19
CA THR A 91 -6.68 5.89 -10.78
C THR A 91 -7.21 6.65 -11.99
N SER A 92 -6.43 6.83 -13.05
CA SER A 92 -6.94 7.42 -14.29
C SER A 92 -8.09 6.61 -14.87
N GLU A 93 -7.98 5.29 -14.94
CA GLU A 93 -9.04 4.43 -15.49
C GLU A 93 -10.28 4.40 -14.58
N PHE A 94 -10.11 4.10 -13.30
CA PHE A 94 -11.25 3.76 -12.43
C PHE A 94 -11.80 4.95 -11.64
N VAL A 95 -10.97 5.98 -11.36
CA VAL A 95 -11.42 7.19 -10.67
C VAL A 95 -11.83 8.27 -11.66
N ASP A 96 -10.93 8.62 -12.62
CA ASP A 96 -11.14 9.78 -13.49
C ASP A 96 -12.07 9.47 -14.67
N GLU A 97 -11.88 8.33 -15.35
CA GLU A 97 -12.65 7.98 -16.56
C GLU A 97 -13.96 7.27 -16.24
N LYS A 98 -13.92 6.22 -15.42
CA LYS A 98 -15.11 5.41 -15.11
C LYS A 98 -15.92 5.97 -13.93
N GLY A 99 -15.28 6.62 -12.96
CA GLY A 99 -15.93 7.11 -11.76
C GLY A 99 -16.50 6.00 -10.87
N THR A 100 -15.94 4.80 -10.91
CA THR A 100 -16.40 3.63 -10.15
C THR A 100 -15.66 3.44 -8.82
N VAL A 101 -14.53 4.14 -8.66
CA VAL A 101 -13.67 4.14 -7.48
C VAL A 101 -13.47 5.57 -7.01
N SER A 102 -13.38 5.79 -5.70
CA SER A 102 -12.99 7.06 -5.08
C SER A 102 -11.73 6.90 -4.24
N LEU A 103 -11.01 8.01 -4.05
CA LEU A 103 -9.89 8.10 -3.13
C LEU A 103 -10.32 8.78 -1.84
N ALA A 104 -9.68 8.43 -0.72
CA ALA A 104 -9.82 9.18 0.52
C ALA A 104 -9.28 10.60 0.36
N SER A 105 -9.74 11.52 1.21
CA SER A 105 -9.30 12.93 1.21
C SER A 105 -7.92 13.12 1.83
N GLY A 106 -7.52 12.25 2.76
CA GLY A 106 -6.21 12.25 3.40
C GLY A 106 -5.18 11.41 2.63
N SER A 107 -3.92 11.77 2.82
CA SER A 107 -2.78 11.03 2.26
C SER A 107 -1.52 11.32 3.05
N TYR A 108 -0.58 10.39 3.04
CA TYR A 108 0.77 10.61 3.58
C TYR A 108 1.83 10.60 2.49
N GLU A 109 2.99 11.18 2.80
CA GLU A 109 4.13 11.20 1.87
C GLU A 109 4.91 9.90 1.90
N GLY A 110 5.31 9.43 0.72
CA GLY A 110 6.24 8.34 0.53
C GLY A 110 7.43 8.72 -0.34
N ARG A 111 8.56 8.06 -0.13
CA ARG A 111 9.75 8.16 -0.97
C ARG A 111 10.21 6.78 -1.36
N ALA A 112 10.81 6.66 -2.53
CA ALA A 112 11.35 5.39 -3.00
C ALA A 112 12.66 5.60 -3.76
N GLY A 113 13.53 4.61 -3.69
CA GLY A 113 14.82 4.63 -4.36
C GLY A 113 15.52 3.27 -4.25
N VAL A 114 16.81 3.24 -4.56
CA VAL A 114 17.66 2.08 -4.33
C VAL A 114 18.43 2.29 -3.03
N CYS A 115 18.34 1.34 -2.11
CA CYS A 115 19.13 1.33 -0.88
C CYS A 115 20.25 0.29 -0.94
N VAL A 116 21.28 0.57 -0.15
CA VAL A 116 22.34 -0.36 0.21
C VAL A 116 22.56 -0.32 1.72
N PRO A 117 23.13 -1.36 2.37
CA PRO A 117 23.63 -1.23 3.73
C PRO A 117 24.65 -0.10 3.83
N THR A 118 24.60 0.71 4.89
CA THR A 118 25.40 1.94 5.02
C THR A 118 26.92 1.67 4.91
N TYR A 119 27.40 0.50 5.35
CA TYR A 119 28.80 0.13 5.18
C TYR A 119 29.23 0.00 3.71
N MET A 120 28.33 -0.20 2.76
CA MET A 120 28.67 -0.18 1.32
C MET A 120 29.04 1.24 0.87
N VAL A 121 28.43 2.26 1.48
CA VAL A 121 28.78 3.68 1.25
C VAL A 121 30.10 4.00 1.91
N GLU A 122 30.31 3.60 3.16
CA GLU A 122 31.45 3.98 4.00
C GLU A 122 32.72 3.24 3.61
N GLU A 123 32.65 1.93 3.38
CA GLU A 123 33.80 1.07 3.14
C GLU A 123 34.14 0.90 1.63
N HIS A 124 33.11 0.96 0.76
CA HIS A 124 33.23 0.68 -0.68
C HIS A 124 32.90 1.88 -1.58
N ASN A 125 32.52 3.03 -0.99
CA ASN A 125 32.20 4.28 -1.71
C ASN A 125 31.05 4.14 -2.73
N ILE A 126 30.08 3.25 -2.47
CA ILE A 126 28.84 3.10 -3.25
C ILE A 126 27.84 4.16 -2.77
N LYS A 127 27.77 5.33 -3.42
CA LYS A 127 26.99 6.50 -2.99
C LYS A 127 25.87 6.87 -3.92
N SER A 128 26.06 6.62 -5.21
CA SER A 128 25.14 6.97 -6.28
C SER A 128 24.61 5.73 -6.96
N ILE A 129 23.44 5.83 -7.58
CA ILE A 129 22.87 4.77 -8.42
C ILE A 129 23.84 4.34 -9.54
N TYR A 130 24.66 5.27 -10.06
CA TYR A 130 25.66 4.99 -11.10
C TYR A 130 26.82 4.11 -10.61
N ASP A 131 27.08 4.08 -9.31
CA ASP A 131 28.12 3.22 -8.75
C ASP A 131 27.76 1.74 -8.84
N LEU A 132 26.44 1.43 -9.03
CA LEU A 132 25.96 0.07 -9.28
C LEU A 132 26.24 -0.42 -10.70
N ALA A 133 26.49 0.46 -11.65
CA ALA A 133 26.79 0.15 -13.06
C ALA A 133 28.29 -0.03 -13.29
N THR A 134 28.98 -0.84 -12.44
CA THR A 134 30.43 -1.03 -12.49
C THR A 134 30.83 -2.49 -12.24
N PRO A 135 32.01 -2.95 -12.76
CA PRO A 135 32.53 -4.27 -12.42
C PRO A 135 32.77 -4.45 -10.91
N THR A 136 33.13 -3.39 -10.19
CA THR A 136 33.28 -3.45 -8.73
C THR A 136 31.97 -3.74 -8.04
N ALA A 137 30.86 -3.14 -8.48
CA ALA A 137 29.54 -3.45 -7.95
C ALA A 137 29.14 -4.89 -8.26
N GLN A 138 29.43 -5.40 -9.47
CA GLN A 138 29.19 -6.79 -9.81
C GLN A 138 29.81 -7.75 -8.79
N GLU A 139 31.07 -7.55 -8.42
CA GLU A 139 31.77 -8.38 -7.43
C GLU A 139 31.21 -8.20 -6.00
N LEU A 140 30.89 -6.96 -5.61
CA LEU A 140 30.42 -6.63 -4.26
C LEU A 140 29.01 -7.16 -3.97
N PHE A 141 28.15 -7.17 -4.99
CA PHE A 141 26.75 -7.56 -4.87
C PHE A 141 26.48 -8.99 -5.35
N ASP A 142 27.50 -9.77 -5.74
CA ASP A 142 27.40 -11.20 -6.03
C ASP A 142 27.23 -11.97 -4.71
N SER A 143 26.00 -12.23 -4.35
CA SER A 143 25.66 -12.86 -3.08
C SER A 143 25.65 -14.38 -3.13
N ASP A 144 25.48 -14.99 -4.31
CA ASP A 144 25.38 -16.42 -4.51
C ASP A 144 26.63 -17.06 -5.18
N GLY A 145 27.54 -16.22 -5.73
CA GLY A 145 28.81 -16.64 -6.29
C GLY A 145 28.74 -17.09 -7.75
N ASP A 146 27.73 -16.68 -8.49
CA ASP A 146 27.56 -17.02 -9.92
C ASP A 146 28.35 -16.09 -10.86
N GLY A 147 28.94 -15.03 -10.32
CA GLY A 147 29.74 -14.04 -11.02
C GLY A 147 28.95 -12.83 -11.52
N MET A 148 27.68 -12.71 -11.16
CA MET A 148 26.85 -11.54 -11.37
C MET A 148 26.37 -11.01 -10.03
N GLY A 149 26.27 -9.67 -9.89
CA GLY A 149 25.64 -9.11 -8.71
C GLY A 149 24.12 -9.21 -8.79
N GLU A 150 23.41 -9.05 -7.68
CA GLU A 150 21.96 -9.00 -7.63
C GLU A 150 21.44 -7.65 -7.13
N ILE A 151 20.30 -7.26 -7.68
CA ILE A 151 19.48 -6.15 -7.17
C ILE A 151 18.02 -6.60 -7.02
N TRP A 152 17.46 -6.48 -5.80
CA TRP A 152 16.04 -6.73 -5.62
C TRP A 152 15.22 -5.51 -6.05
N ILE A 153 14.28 -5.72 -6.97
CA ILE A 153 13.48 -4.66 -7.58
C ILE A 153 12.02 -4.59 -7.10
N GLY A 154 11.67 -5.36 -6.07
CA GLY A 154 10.34 -5.34 -5.45
C GLY A 154 9.56 -6.64 -5.60
N SER A 155 8.40 -6.67 -4.94
CA SER A 155 7.53 -7.84 -4.93
C SER A 155 6.77 -8.04 -6.24
N PRO A 156 6.44 -9.30 -6.61
CA PRO A 156 5.57 -9.57 -7.73
C PRO A 156 4.22 -8.85 -7.60
N GLY A 157 3.76 -8.22 -8.69
CA GLY A 157 2.47 -7.52 -8.73
C GLY A 157 2.45 -6.10 -8.15
N ALA A 158 3.55 -5.63 -7.56
CA ALA A 158 3.70 -4.22 -7.20
C ALA A 158 4.02 -3.37 -8.44
N ALA A 159 3.37 -2.20 -8.58
CA ALA A 159 3.64 -1.30 -9.70
C ALA A 159 5.07 -0.75 -9.69
N SER A 160 5.64 -0.53 -8.50
CA SER A 160 7.03 -0.11 -8.29
C SER A 160 8.05 -1.07 -8.91
N ARG A 161 7.77 -2.39 -8.89
CA ARG A 161 8.65 -3.38 -9.53
C ARG A 161 8.90 -3.05 -11.01
N ASN A 162 7.87 -2.64 -11.74
CA ASN A 162 8.00 -2.28 -13.15
C ASN A 162 8.88 -1.03 -13.32
N THR A 163 8.69 -0.02 -12.48
CA THR A 163 9.54 1.19 -12.47
C THR A 163 11.01 0.84 -12.22
N PHE A 164 11.27 -0.04 -11.26
CA PHE A 164 12.64 -0.44 -10.93
C PHE A 164 13.27 -1.34 -11.99
N GLN A 165 12.49 -2.12 -12.72
CA GLN A 165 12.97 -2.87 -13.88
C GLN A 165 13.46 -1.94 -14.99
N VAL A 166 12.70 -0.88 -15.31
CA VAL A 166 13.11 0.16 -16.27
C VAL A 166 14.33 0.93 -15.75
N ARG A 167 14.35 1.29 -14.47
CA ARG A 167 15.45 1.99 -13.81
C ARG A 167 16.77 1.24 -13.94
N VAL A 168 16.80 -0.06 -13.65
CA VAL A 168 18.01 -0.89 -13.77
C VAL A 168 18.55 -0.88 -15.21
N ARG A 169 17.67 -0.89 -16.21
CA ARG A 169 18.05 -0.75 -17.62
C ARG A 169 18.64 0.65 -17.92
N ASP A 170 17.92 1.70 -17.54
CA ASP A 170 18.23 3.07 -17.98
C ASP A 170 19.47 3.65 -17.28
N TYR A 171 19.73 3.23 -16.05
CA TYR A 171 21.00 3.55 -15.38
C TYR A 171 22.18 2.65 -15.78
N GLY A 172 21.96 1.69 -16.72
CA GLY A 172 23.01 0.79 -17.21
C GLY A 172 23.49 -0.23 -16.19
N ILE A 173 22.64 -0.62 -15.26
CA ILE A 173 22.96 -1.54 -14.16
C ILE A 173 22.87 -3.01 -14.62
N GLU A 174 21.97 -3.34 -15.55
CA GLU A 174 21.70 -4.72 -16.02
C GLU A 174 22.95 -5.53 -16.40
N PRO A 175 24.03 -4.95 -17.02
CA PRO A 175 25.23 -5.72 -17.35
C PRO A 175 26.01 -6.20 -16.13
N PHE A 176 25.75 -5.67 -14.95
CA PHE A 176 26.52 -5.90 -13.72
C PHE A 176 25.67 -6.55 -12.61
N LEU A 177 24.41 -6.20 -12.50
CA LEU A 177 23.50 -6.71 -11.47
C LEU A 177 22.23 -7.26 -12.12
N THR A 178 21.92 -8.51 -11.82
CA THR A 178 20.70 -9.19 -12.26
C THR A 178 19.50 -8.72 -11.42
N PRO A 179 18.42 -8.18 -12.03
CA PRO A 179 17.22 -7.84 -11.30
C PRO A 179 16.52 -9.09 -10.77
N SER A 180 16.23 -9.12 -9.48
CA SER A 180 15.48 -10.19 -8.82
C SER A 180 14.14 -9.70 -8.29
N THR A 181 13.17 -10.58 -8.20
CA THR A 181 11.84 -10.30 -7.65
C THR A 181 11.39 -11.47 -6.78
N GLU A 182 11.05 -11.18 -5.55
CA GLU A 182 10.52 -12.13 -4.57
C GLU A 182 9.64 -11.37 -3.58
N ASP A 183 8.86 -12.09 -2.78
CA ASP A 183 8.05 -11.48 -1.71
C ASP A 183 8.93 -10.64 -0.78
N GLU A 184 8.43 -9.47 -0.40
CA GLU A 184 9.16 -8.50 0.40
C GLU A 184 9.64 -9.07 1.74
N THR A 185 8.79 -9.83 2.41
CA THR A 185 9.12 -10.42 3.72
C THR A 185 10.24 -11.46 3.58
N ILE A 186 10.22 -12.24 2.48
CA ILE A 186 11.26 -13.21 2.16
C ILE A 186 12.58 -12.49 1.87
N TYR A 187 12.55 -11.45 1.03
CA TYR A 187 13.75 -10.68 0.71
C TYR A 187 14.39 -10.07 1.95
N PHE A 188 13.61 -9.38 2.79
CA PHE A 188 14.17 -8.73 3.98
C PHE A 188 14.65 -9.72 5.05
N SER A 189 14.11 -10.93 5.09
CA SER A 189 14.68 -12.01 5.90
C SER A 189 16.08 -12.39 5.39
N ARG A 190 16.25 -12.54 4.07
CA ARG A 190 17.55 -12.79 3.44
C ARG A 190 18.53 -11.61 3.61
N LEU A 191 18.04 -10.37 3.47
CA LEU A 191 18.84 -9.16 3.71
C LEU A 191 19.46 -9.15 5.10
N LYS A 192 18.74 -9.59 6.13
CA LYS A 192 19.28 -9.73 7.49
C LYS A 192 20.53 -10.61 7.53
N ASP A 193 20.49 -11.73 6.81
CA ASP A 193 21.62 -12.67 6.74
C ASP A 193 22.78 -12.09 5.95
N LEU A 194 22.52 -11.37 4.85
CA LEU A 194 23.56 -10.68 4.07
C LEU A 194 24.27 -9.61 4.90
N ILE A 195 23.50 -8.78 5.62
CA ILE A 195 24.03 -7.74 6.51
C ILE A 195 24.87 -8.35 7.65
N ALA A 196 24.39 -9.42 8.26
CA ALA A 196 25.12 -10.11 9.33
C ALA A 196 26.47 -10.68 8.85
N GLN A 197 26.59 -11.02 7.55
CA GLN A 197 27.82 -11.49 6.90
C GLN A 197 28.65 -10.37 6.27
N LYS A 198 28.25 -9.10 6.40
CA LYS A 198 28.89 -7.95 5.72
C LYS A 198 28.95 -8.10 4.20
N LYS A 199 28.00 -8.80 3.58
CA LYS A 199 27.87 -8.92 2.12
C LYS A 199 27.13 -7.71 1.54
N GLY A 200 27.38 -7.40 0.27
CA GLY A 200 26.63 -6.39 -0.46
C GLY A 200 25.17 -6.79 -0.66
N ALA A 201 24.30 -5.79 -0.63
CA ALA A 201 22.90 -5.91 -1.01
C ALA A 201 22.44 -4.60 -1.63
N ALA A 202 21.90 -4.66 -2.84
CA ALA A 202 21.24 -3.53 -3.50
C ALA A 202 19.75 -3.83 -3.63
N PHE A 203 18.89 -2.91 -3.22
CA PHE A 203 17.47 -3.23 -3.17
C PHE A 203 16.57 -2.01 -3.29
N TYR A 204 15.40 -2.22 -3.88
CA TYR A 204 14.29 -1.30 -3.80
C TYR A 204 13.93 -1.02 -2.34
N CYS A 205 13.91 0.23 -1.96
CA CYS A 205 13.51 0.67 -0.63
C CYS A 205 12.55 1.85 -0.72
N TYR A 206 11.77 2.05 0.31
CA TYR A 206 10.82 3.14 0.40
C TYR A 206 10.56 3.56 1.85
N THR A 207 10.04 4.75 2.03
CA THR A 207 9.55 5.26 3.32
C THR A 207 8.07 5.63 3.16
N PRO A 208 7.24 5.39 4.17
CA PRO A 208 7.52 4.74 5.47
C PRO A 208 7.76 3.24 5.34
N HIS A 209 8.78 2.69 6.03
CA HIS A 209 9.07 1.26 6.04
C HIS A 209 9.94 0.87 7.25
N TYR A 210 9.66 -0.29 7.85
CA TYR A 210 10.36 -0.79 9.04
C TYR A 210 11.86 -1.10 8.80
N VAL A 211 12.28 -1.33 7.56
CA VAL A 211 13.66 -1.70 7.22
C VAL A 211 14.68 -0.66 7.70
N HIS A 212 14.31 0.62 7.65
CA HIS A 212 15.18 1.73 8.07
C HIS A 212 15.35 1.82 9.59
N ALA A 213 14.41 1.26 10.35
CA ALA A 213 14.53 1.11 11.81
C ALA A 213 15.27 -0.18 12.21
N LEU A 214 15.26 -1.20 11.34
CA LEU A 214 15.88 -2.50 11.61
C LEU A 214 17.36 -2.54 11.21
N PHE A 215 17.74 -1.87 10.12
CA PHE A 215 19.08 -1.88 9.55
C PHE A 215 19.56 -0.46 9.24
N GLU A 216 20.87 -0.25 9.40
CA GLU A 216 21.52 0.95 8.89
C GLU A 216 21.64 0.85 7.38
N THR A 217 20.73 1.53 6.68
CA THR A 217 20.64 1.53 5.21
C THR A 217 20.73 2.96 4.69
N THR A 218 21.35 3.13 3.54
CA THR A 218 21.46 4.41 2.84
C THR A 218 20.77 4.31 1.50
N MET A 219 19.86 5.24 1.22
CA MET A 219 19.29 5.42 -0.12
C MET A 219 20.34 6.11 -0.99
N LEU A 220 20.63 5.51 -2.14
CA LEU A 220 21.64 6.03 -3.08
C LEU A 220 21.17 7.35 -3.71
N GLU A 221 22.15 8.22 -3.98
CA GLU A 221 21.89 9.45 -4.70
C GLU A 221 21.48 9.16 -6.15
N GLU A 222 20.44 9.84 -6.62
CA GLU A 222 19.97 9.84 -8.00
C GLU A 222 19.91 11.26 -8.53
N PRO A 223 19.94 11.48 -9.86
CA PRO A 223 19.66 12.79 -10.44
C PRO A 223 18.30 13.30 -9.98
N GLN A 224 18.20 14.62 -9.81
CA GLN A 224 16.90 15.23 -9.48
C GLN A 224 15.86 14.85 -10.56
N HIS A 225 14.63 14.59 -10.13
CA HIS A 225 13.53 14.28 -11.03
C HIS A 225 13.41 15.27 -12.19
N ASN A 226 13.36 14.74 -13.39
CA ASN A 226 13.21 15.53 -14.62
C ASN A 226 11.88 15.17 -15.31
N PRO A 227 10.81 15.98 -15.13
CA PRO A 227 9.51 15.69 -15.72
C PRO A 227 9.49 15.75 -17.26
N ASP A 228 10.50 16.35 -17.90
CA ASP A 228 10.56 16.45 -19.37
C ASP A 228 11.03 15.13 -20.01
N THR A 229 11.77 14.30 -19.28
CA THR A 229 12.35 13.06 -19.80
C THR A 229 11.85 11.81 -19.07
N TYR A 230 11.40 11.94 -17.83
CA TYR A 230 10.89 10.83 -17.04
C TYR A 230 9.53 10.38 -17.56
N VAL A 231 9.48 9.19 -18.16
CA VAL A 231 8.24 8.57 -18.64
C VAL A 231 8.15 7.16 -18.10
N MET A 232 7.15 6.88 -17.27
CA MET A 232 6.91 5.54 -16.74
C MET A 232 5.51 5.06 -17.10
N LEU A 233 5.45 4.08 -17.99
CA LEU A 233 4.22 3.39 -18.39
C LEU A 233 4.08 2.09 -17.59
N GLN A 234 2.84 1.65 -17.40
CA GLN A 234 2.53 0.36 -16.78
C GLN A 234 2.00 -0.63 -17.84
N PRO A 235 2.10 -1.95 -17.61
CA PRO A 235 1.64 -2.96 -18.57
C PRO A 235 0.17 -2.84 -18.99
N ASN A 236 -0.68 -2.24 -18.15
CA ASN A 236 -2.08 -2.00 -18.46
C ASN A 236 -2.32 -0.76 -19.33
N GLN A 237 -1.33 0.13 -19.43
CA GLN A 237 -1.41 1.33 -20.28
C GLN A 237 -0.90 1.06 -21.70
N ASP A 238 0.19 0.30 -21.84
CA ASP A 238 0.80 0.01 -23.12
C ASP A 238 1.49 -1.37 -23.09
N PRO A 239 1.25 -2.26 -24.07
CA PRO A 239 1.93 -3.56 -24.14
C PRO A 239 3.45 -3.44 -24.31
N ASP A 240 3.94 -2.33 -24.91
CA ASP A 240 5.35 -2.04 -25.10
C ASP A 240 5.90 -1.11 -23.98
N TRP A 241 5.27 -1.14 -22.81
CA TRP A 241 5.57 -0.26 -21.66
C TRP A 241 7.06 -0.22 -21.32
N TYR A 242 7.73 -1.37 -21.38
CA TYR A 242 9.14 -1.46 -21.00
C TYR A 242 10.05 -0.68 -21.95
N GLU A 243 9.85 -0.83 -23.26
CA GLU A 243 10.64 -0.16 -24.28
C GLU A 243 10.32 1.34 -24.39
N LYS A 244 9.06 1.73 -24.12
CA LYS A 244 8.60 3.12 -24.23
C LYS A 244 8.82 3.95 -22.97
N SER A 245 9.08 3.30 -21.83
CA SER A 245 9.41 3.99 -20.58
C SER A 245 10.84 4.49 -20.57
N ASN A 246 11.08 5.59 -19.86
CA ASN A 246 12.39 6.18 -19.61
C ASN A 246 12.46 6.67 -18.14
N VAL A 247 13.32 6.05 -17.34
CA VAL A 247 13.54 6.35 -15.92
C VAL A 247 14.99 6.77 -15.73
N ASP A 248 15.31 8.00 -16.16
CA ASP A 248 16.66 8.56 -16.17
C ASP A 248 16.95 9.50 -14.99
N SER A 249 16.03 9.58 -14.05
CA SER A 249 16.11 10.45 -12.89
C SER A 249 15.35 9.87 -11.70
N GLY A 250 15.57 10.41 -10.50
CA GLY A 250 14.89 10.01 -9.29
C GLY A 250 13.37 10.22 -9.35
N GLU A 251 12.63 9.53 -8.53
CA GLU A 251 11.19 9.68 -8.45
C GLU A 251 10.79 10.92 -7.65
N ILE A 252 9.60 11.46 -7.94
CA ILE A 252 9.00 12.50 -7.10
C ILE A 252 8.55 11.91 -5.75
N VAL A 253 8.35 12.78 -4.76
CA VAL A 253 7.67 12.40 -3.51
C VAL A 253 6.29 11.85 -3.86
N LYS A 254 5.95 10.72 -3.28
CA LYS A 254 4.71 10.01 -3.54
C LYS A 254 3.62 10.46 -2.56
N SER A 255 2.38 10.41 -3.02
CA SER A 255 1.19 10.53 -2.17
C SER A 255 0.57 9.15 -2.01
N VAL A 256 0.35 8.73 -0.79
CA VAL A 256 -0.23 7.40 -0.49
C VAL A 256 -1.57 7.58 0.20
N THR A 257 -2.61 6.94 -0.33
CA THR A 257 -3.98 7.13 0.12
C THR A 257 -4.78 5.82 0.04
N VAL A 258 -5.99 5.82 0.60
CA VAL A 258 -6.95 4.71 0.50
C VAL A 258 -7.84 4.92 -0.73
N ALA A 259 -8.17 3.84 -1.44
CA ALA A 259 -9.20 3.85 -2.47
C ALA A 259 -10.34 2.90 -2.12
N TYR A 260 -11.56 3.22 -2.55
CA TYR A 260 -12.74 2.40 -2.28
C TYR A 260 -13.75 2.43 -3.43
N SER A 261 -14.52 1.35 -3.55
CA SER A 261 -15.58 1.22 -4.56
C SER A 261 -16.73 2.18 -4.29
N ASN A 262 -17.16 2.93 -5.30
CA ASN A 262 -18.31 3.82 -5.21
C ASN A 262 -19.63 3.07 -4.97
N SER A 263 -19.69 1.76 -5.23
CA SER A 263 -20.83 0.92 -4.88
C SER A 263 -21.11 0.87 -3.37
N LEU A 264 -20.10 1.15 -2.53
CA LEU A 264 -20.28 1.24 -1.07
C LEU A 264 -21.20 2.39 -0.66
N ASN A 265 -21.33 3.45 -1.47
CA ASN A 265 -22.26 4.54 -1.16
C ASN A 265 -23.72 4.05 -1.04
N ASP A 266 -24.06 3.00 -1.77
CA ASP A 266 -25.40 2.39 -1.73
C ASP A 266 -25.44 1.19 -0.77
N ARG A 267 -24.41 0.32 -0.78
CA ARG A 267 -24.39 -0.93 -0.02
C ARG A 267 -24.04 -0.75 1.47
N ASN A 268 -23.11 0.16 1.77
CA ASN A 268 -22.68 0.47 3.13
C ASN A 268 -22.22 1.95 3.23
N PRO A 269 -23.17 2.91 3.22
CA PRO A 269 -22.85 4.34 3.20
C PRO A 269 -22.03 4.82 4.41
N THR A 270 -22.19 4.16 5.54
CA THR A 270 -21.42 4.51 6.76
C THR A 270 -19.94 4.15 6.59
N ALA A 271 -19.66 2.97 6.03
CA ALA A 271 -18.27 2.59 5.71
C ALA A 271 -17.69 3.48 4.61
N ALA A 272 -18.47 3.81 3.56
CA ALA A 272 -18.01 4.71 2.50
C ALA A 272 -17.63 6.09 3.06
N SER A 273 -18.45 6.67 3.94
CA SER A 273 -18.16 7.94 4.60
C SER A 273 -16.90 7.90 5.45
N PHE A 274 -16.70 6.81 6.21
CA PHE A 274 -15.47 6.58 6.98
C PHE A 274 -14.24 6.51 6.07
N LEU A 275 -14.29 5.67 5.03
CA LEU A 275 -13.17 5.46 4.09
C LEU A 275 -12.77 6.76 3.38
N ALA A 276 -13.74 7.63 3.07
CA ALA A 276 -13.49 8.92 2.42
C ALA A 276 -12.66 9.89 3.28
N ASN A 277 -12.66 9.73 4.60
CA ASN A 277 -12.01 10.65 5.54
C ASN A 277 -10.73 10.10 6.17
N ILE A 278 -10.26 8.92 5.77
CA ILE A 278 -9.03 8.34 6.32
C ILE A 278 -7.84 9.26 5.99
N ASP A 279 -7.08 9.59 7.03
CA ASP A 279 -5.86 10.40 6.96
C ASP A 279 -4.83 9.82 7.93
N MET A 280 -3.96 8.93 7.42
CA MET A 280 -2.99 8.18 8.21
C MET A 280 -1.66 8.92 8.29
N ASP A 281 -0.99 8.81 9.44
CA ASP A 281 0.36 9.34 9.65
C ASP A 281 1.44 8.33 9.22
N ALA A 282 2.45 8.78 8.46
CA ALA A 282 3.52 7.94 7.93
C ALA A 282 4.40 7.32 9.03
N ASP A 283 4.71 8.09 10.09
CA ASP A 283 5.57 7.62 11.18
C ASP A 283 4.82 6.58 12.03
N ALA A 284 3.51 6.79 12.24
CA ALA A 284 2.65 5.81 12.90
C ALA A 284 2.63 4.49 12.12
N LEU A 285 2.48 4.54 10.78
CA LEU A 285 2.48 3.34 9.95
C LEU A 285 3.82 2.61 9.99
N SER A 286 4.95 3.33 9.97
CA SER A 286 6.30 2.76 10.14
C SER A 286 6.44 2.03 11.47
N ALA A 287 6.00 2.65 12.57
CA ALA A 287 6.07 2.05 13.91
C ALA A 287 5.20 0.79 14.03
N LEU A 288 4.01 0.79 13.42
CA LEU A 288 3.12 -0.37 13.41
C LEU A 288 3.68 -1.52 12.58
N THR A 289 4.24 -1.24 11.41
CA THR A 289 4.90 -2.28 10.60
C THR A 289 6.10 -2.88 11.33
N TYR A 290 6.86 -2.09 12.07
CA TYR A 290 7.95 -2.58 12.91
C TYR A 290 7.44 -3.52 14.01
N LYS A 291 6.39 -3.16 14.74
CA LYS A 291 5.77 -4.02 15.77
C LYS A 291 5.34 -5.38 15.21
N VAL A 292 4.75 -5.39 14.01
CA VAL A 292 4.28 -6.63 13.38
C VAL A 292 5.44 -7.47 12.84
N VAL A 293 6.31 -6.87 12.02
CA VAL A 293 7.32 -7.64 11.26
C VAL A 293 8.55 -7.96 12.10
N VAL A 294 9.00 -7.03 12.95
CA VAL A 294 10.25 -7.16 13.71
C VAL A 294 10.02 -7.74 15.10
N GLU A 295 9.03 -7.23 15.81
CA GLU A 295 8.71 -7.69 17.17
C GLU A 295 7.82 -8.94 17.17
N GLY A 296 7.26 -9.34 16.01
CA GLY A 296 6.41 -10.52 15.88
C GLY A 296 5.02 -10.35 16.47
N GLY A 297 4.55 -9.09 16.57
CA GLY A 297 3.20 -8.79 17.04
C GLY A 297 2.14 -9.37 16.09
N GLU A 298 1.07 -9.91 16.66
CA GLU A 298 -0.06 -10.36 15.86
C GLU A 298 -0.77 -9.14 15.25
N ILE A 299 -0.98 -9.14 13.92
CA ILE A 299 -1.36 -7.95 13.15
C ILE A 299 -2.72 -7.37 13.60
N SER A 300 -3.72 -8.22 13.88
CA SER A 300 -5.02 -7.77 14.36
C SER A 300 -4.92 -7.13 15.74
N SER A 301 -4.17 -7.75 16.66
CA SER A 301 -3.95 -7.19 18.00
C SER A 301 -3.21 -5.86 17.99
N VAL A 302 -2.25 -5.69 17.08
CA VAL A 302 -1.53 -4.41 16.88
C VAL A 302 -2.48 -3.33 16.35
N ALA A 303 -3.33 -3.67 15.39
CA ALA A 303 -4.34 -2.75 14.84
C ALA A 303 -5.39 -2.37 15.90
N GLU A 304 -5.92 -3.32 16.66
CA GLU A 304 -6.88 -3.09 17.74
C GLU A 304 -6.32 -2.15 18.83
N ALA A 305 -5.08 -2.40 19.26
CA ALA A 305 -4.42 -1.55 20.23
C ALA A 305 -4.24 -0.12 19.71
N TRP A 306 -3.78 0.02 18.46
CA TRP A 306 -3.60 1.33 17.85
C TRP A 306 -4.93 2.11 17.71
N VAL A 307 -5.99 1.46 17.25
CA VAL A 307 -7.33 2.09 17.13
C VAL A 307 -7.83 2.55 18.50
N ALA A 308 -7.62 1.76 19.55
CA ALA A 308 -8.01 2.12 20.92
C ALA A 308 -7.20 3.32 21.47
N GLU A 309 -5.90 3.38 21.16
CA GLU A 309 -5.00 4.45 21.60
C GLU A 309 -5.20 5.77 20.83
N ASN A 310 -5.70 5.70 19.59
CA ASN A 310 -5.85 6.86 18.67
C ASN A 310 -7.33 7.23 18.44
N GLY A 311 -8.17 7.10 19.48
CA GLY A 311 -9.61 7.32 19.37
C GLY A 311 -10.00 8.68 18.80
N GLU A 312 -9.29 9.76 19.12
CA GLU A 312 -9.57 11.11 18.61
C GLU A 312 -9.35 11.22 17.09
N MET A 313 -8.26 10.62 16.57
CA MET A 313 -7.99 10.55 15.12
C MET A 313 -9.08 9.73 14.42
N VAL A 314 -9.43 8.57 14.97
CA VAL A 314 -10.49 7.69 14.44
C VAL A 314 -11.85 8.40 14.47
N ASP A 315 -12.16 9.17 15.52
CA ASP A 315 -13.37 9.99 15.60
C ASP A 315 -13.42 11.04 14.48
N GLY A 316 -12.27 11.63 14.12
CA GLY A 316 -12.14 12.52 12.97
C GLY A 316 -12.50 11.80 11.66
N TRP A 317 -11.99 10.58 11.44
CA TRP A 317 -12.33 9.80 10.25
C TRP A 317 -13.81 9.41 10.19
N LEU A 318 -14.44 9.25 11.35
CA LEU A 318 -15.87 8.95 11.47
C LEU A 318 -16.77 10.20 11.38
N GLY A 319 -16.17 11.40 11.30
CA GLY A 319 -16.93 12.67 11.26
C GLY A 319 -17.64 12.99 12.58
N LEU A 320 -17.07 12.55 13.72
CA LEU A 320 -17.64 12.74 15.07
C LEU A 320 -17.06 13.95 15.83
N ASN A 321 -16.11 14.71 15.22
CA ASN A 321 -15.45 15.90 15.80
C ASN A 321 -16.14 17.18 15.37
#